data_e359b9eb14d5e36ccf17f862c1434162
#
_entry.id   e359b9eb14d5e36ccf17f862c1434162
#
_cell.length_a   1.000
_cell.length_b   1.000
_cell.length_c   1.000
_cell.angle_alpha   90.00
_cell.angle_beta   90.00
_cell.angle_gamma   90.00
#
_symmetry.space_group_name_H-M   'P 1'
#
loop_
_entity.id
_entity.type
_entity.pdbx_description
1 polymer ?
#
loop_
_entity_poly.entity_id
_entity_poly.type
_entity_poly.pdbx_seq_one_letter_code
_entity_poly.pdbx_strand_id
1 'polypeptide(L)'
;VLAARPGVGKSALAIQMTYECAKHGLRTSYASLEMTASECAGRLLSNASGVRKPTGKGFLNQGHKQKLETQVQAMQGWPITFKDDSTSTLQGLQAFLAKQRLEGELGLIVVDYLQLLGVPGMDSRQQEISLISRTLKQIALEMDCSVLALSQLNRALESANRNPMLSDLRESGSIEQDADCVLLMHREKEVDPT
;
A
#
# COMPACT_ATOMS: atom_id res chain seq x y z
N VAL A 1 7.05 5.51 5.55
CA VAL A 1 7.15 4.98 4.17
C VAL A 1 7.53 3.52 4.20
N LEU A 2 6.94 2.69 3.33
CA LEU A 2 7.28 1.27 3.14
C LEU A 2 7.89 1.09 1.75
N ALA A 3 9.15 0.75 1.68
CA ALA A 3 9.87 0.65 0.42
C ALA A 3 10.44 -0.75 0.16
N ALA A 4 10.32 -1.20 -1.09
CA ALA A 4 10.84 -2.51 -1.52
C ALA A 4 11.05 -2.55 -3.04
N ARG A 5 11.83 -3.56 -3.49
CA ARG A 5 11.82 -3.95 -4.90
C ARG A 5 10.51 -4.66 -5.27
N PRO A 6 10.12 -4.67 -6.56
CA PRO A 6 8.96 -5.43 -7.01
C PRO A 6 9.03 -6.90 -6.57
N GLY A 7 7.88 -7.48 -6.22
CA GLY A 7 7.78 -8.89 -5.84
C GLY A 7 8.25 -9.25 -4.42
N VAL A 8 8.82 -8.32 -3.64
CA VAL A 8 9.28 -8.59 -2.27
C VAL A 8 8.11 -8.74 -1.27
N GLY A 9 6.94 -8.16 -1.58
CA GLY A 9 5.75 -8.28 -0.72
C GLY A 9 5.25 -6.99 -0.11
N LYS A 10 5.67 -5.84 -0.62
CA LYS A 10 5.28 -4.49 -0.15
C LYS A 10 3.76 -4.34 0.02
N SER A 11 2.98 -4.56 -1.04
CA SER A 11 1.51 -4.47 -1.01
C SER A 11 0.88 -5.53 -0.11
N ALA A 12 1.49 -6.71 0.02
CA ALA A 12 1.01 -7.75 0.92
C ALA A 12 1.11 -7.33 2.39
N LEU A 13 2.23 -6.72 2.79
CA LEU A 13 2.40 -6.17 4.14
C LEU A 13 1.44 -4.99 4.38
N ALA A 14 1.28 -4.08 3.40
CA ALA A 14 0.34 -2.96 3.52
C ALA A 14 -1.11 -3.44 3.71
N ILE A 15 -1.54 -4.48 2.98
CA ILE A 15 -2.85 -5.11 3.14
C ILE A 15 -2.98 -5.77 4.53
N GLN A 16 -1.91 -6.40 5.04
CA GLN A 16 -1.92 -6.95 6.41
C GLN A 16 -2.08 -5.84 7.45
N MET A 17 -1.38 -4.73 7.31
CA MET A 17 -1.54 -3.57 8.21
C MET A 17 -2.95 -2.99 8.12
N THR A 18 -3.53 -2.88 6.92
CA THR A 18 -4.93 -2.48 6.71
C THR A 18 -5.89 -3.41 7.44
N TYR A 19 -5.69 -4.72 7.32
CA TYR A 19 -6.48 -5.74 8.02
C TYR A 19 -6.44 -5.55 9.55
N GLU A 20 -5.25 -5.41 10.13
CA GLU A 20 -5.10 -5.27 11.58
C GLU A 20 -5.71 -3.95 12.08
N CYS A 21 -5.53 -2.83 11.38
CA CYS A 21 -6.16 -1.56 11.73
C CYS A 21 -7.68 -1.66 11.73
N ALA A 22 -8.27 -2.20 10.66
CA ALA A 22 -9.72 -2.31 10.54
C ALA A 22 -10.33 -3.30 11.54
N LYS A 23 -9.65 -4.39 11.84
CA LYS A 23 -10.03 -5.35 12.89
C LYS A 23 -10.14 -4.71 14.27
N HIS A 24 -9.35 -3.68 14.53
CA HIS A 24 -9.42 -2.88 15.76
C HIS A 24 -10.33 -1.66 15.64
N GLY A 25 -11.16 -1.59 14.60
CA GLY A 25 -12.13 -0.52 14.40
C GLY A 25 -11.56 0.79 13.84
N LEU A 26 -10.27 0.82 13.48
CA LEU A 26 -9.66 1.99 12.86
C LEU A 26 -10.10 2.10 11.40
N ARG A 27 -10.73 3.23 11.05
CA ARG A 27 -11.16 3.50 9.67
C ARG A 27 -9.94 3.63 8.76
N THR A 28 -9.93 2.85 7.69
CA THR A 28 -8.78 2.75 6.79
C THR A 28 -9.20 3.05 5.35
N SER A 29 -8.48 3.96 4.71
CA SER A 29 -8.59 4.25 3.27
C SER A 29 -7.36 3.74 2.53
N TYR A 30 -7.56 2.83 1.57
CA TYR A 30 -6.50 2.26 0.76
C TYR A 30 -6.63 2.72 -0.69
N ALA A 31 -5.74 3.62 -1.12
CA ALA A 31 -5.63 4.04 -2.51
C ALA A 31 -4.67 3.08 -3.26
N SER A 32 -5.25 2.19 -4.04
CA SER A 32 -4.52 1.25 -4.90
C SER A 32 -4.41 1.84 -6.31
N LEU A 33 -3.19 2.08 -6.75
CA LEU A 33 -2.89 2.66 -8.06
C LEU A 33 -2.40 1.59 -9.05
N GLU A 34 -2.08 0.39 -8.55
CA GLU A 34 -1.58 -0.73 -9.34
C GLU A 34 -2.60 -1.87 -9.47
N MET A 35 -3.41 -2.08 -8.43
CA MET A 35 -4.34 -3.20 -8.36
C MET A 35 -5.79 -2.71 -8.25
N THR A 36 -6.74 -3.51 -8.74
CA THR A 36 -8.16 -3.23 -8.55
C THR A 36 -8.59 -3.41 -7.08
N ALA A 37 -9.66 -2.73 -6.68
CA ALA A 37 -10.27 -2.90 -5.35
C ALA A 37 -10.63 -4.36 -5.06
N SER A 38 -11.12 -5.08 -6.09
CA SER A 38 -11.43 -6.50 -6.00
C SER A 38 -10.20 -7.36 -5.73
N GLU A 39 -9.05 -7.05 -6.34
CA GLU A 39 -7.79 -7.74 -6.07
C GLU A 39 -7.28 -7.46 -4.66
N CYS A 40 -7.37 -6.21 -4.20
CA CYS A 40 -7.01 -5.83 -2.84
C CYS A 40 -7.89 -6.53 -1.80
N ALA A 41 -9.20 -6.53 -1.99
CA ALA A 41 -10.16 -7.23 -1.14
C ALA A 41 -9.92 -8.75 -1.12
N GLY A 42 -9.63 -9.33 -2.29
CA GLY A 42 -9.27 -10.74 -2.40
C GLY A 42 -7.99 -11.11 -1.64
N ARG A 43 -6.96 -10.24 -1.68
CA ARG A 43 -5.73 -10.43 -0.88
C ARG A 43 -5.98 -10.26 0.61
N LEU A 44 -6.80 -9.26 0.98
CA LEU A 44 -7.20 -9.05 2.37
C LEU A 44 -7.91 -10.29 2.92
N LEU A 45 -8.88 -10.83 2.18
CA LEU A 45 -9.62 -12.03 2.55
C LEU A 45 -8.72 -13.27 2.61
N SER A 46 -7.78 -13.41 1.69
CA SER A 46 -6.79 -14.49 1.69
C SER A 46 -5.91 -14.45 2.94
N ASN A 47 -5.44 -13.26 3.33
CA ASN A 47 -4.66 -13.06 4.55
C ASN A 47 -5.49 -13.41 5.79
N ALA A 48 -6.71 -12.91 5.87
CA ALA A 48 -7.59 -13.08 7.03
C ALA A 48 -8.02 -14.53 7.26
N SER A 49 -8.32 -15.25 6.16
CA SER A 49 -8.79 -16.66 6.23
C SER A 49 -7.66 -17.68 6.27
N GLY A 50 -6.43 -17.30 5.93
CA GLY A 50 -5.31 -18.22 5.70
C GLY A 50 -5.47 -19.08 4.43
N VAL A 51 -6.49 -18.82 3.61
CA VAL A 51 -6.74 -19.54 2.37
C VAL A 51 -6.03 -18.83 1.22
N ARG A 52 -5.02 -19.47 0.65
CA ARG A 52 -4.31 -18.91 -0.51
C ARG A 52 -5.23 -18.83 -1.72
N LYS A 53 -5.17 -17.72 -2.46
CA LYS A 53 -5.85 -17.59 -3.75
C LYS A 53 -5.33 -18.70 -4.69
N PRO A 54 -6.22 -19.48 -5.31
CA PRO A 54 -5.78 -20.51 -6.25
C PRO A 54 -5.00 -19.89 -7.42
N THR A 55 -3.85 -20.45 -7.73
CA THR A 55 -3.08 -20.10 -8.92
C THR A 55 -3.46 -21.05 -10.06
N GLY A 56 -3.86 -20.51 -11.21
CA GLY A 56 -4.27 -21.30 -12.36
C GLY A 56 -5.65 -21.96 -12.20
N LYS A 57 -5.79 -23.22 -12.65
CA LYS A 57 -7.05 -24.01 -12.60
C LYS A 57 -7.31 -24.68 -11.23
N GLY A 58 -6.66 -24.23 -10.17
CA GLY A 58 -6.87 -24.78 -8.83
C GLY A 58 -8.28 -24.50 -8.32
N PHE A 59 -8.94 -25.53 -7.77
CA PHE A 59 -10.27 -25.38 -7.18
C PHE A 59 -10.17 -25.25 -5.66
N LEU A 60 -11.00 -24.35 -5.11
CA LEU A 60 -11.21 -24.29 -3.67
C LEU A 60 -12.01 -25.52 -3.23
N ASN A 61 -11.49 -26.28 -2.26
CA ASN A 61 -12.25 -27.34 -1.65
C ASN A 61 -13.34 -26.76 -0.71
N GLN A 62 -14.28 -27.63 -0.25
CA GLN A 62 -15.41 -27.20 0.57
C GLN A 62 -14.96 -26.50 1.87
N GLY A 63 -13.90 -27.02 2.51
CA GLY A 63 -13.35 -26.41 3.73
C GLY A 63 -12.75 -25.01 3.49
N HIS A 64 -12.11 -24.78 2.33
CA HIS A 64 -11.63 -23.46 1.96
C HIS A 64 -12.79 -22.47 1.74
N LYS A 65 -13.86 -22.91 1.06
CA LYS A 65 -15.06 -22.08 0.84
C LYS A 65 -15.68 -21.66 2.17
N GLN A 66 -15.88 -22.59 3.08
CA GLN A 66 -16.44 -22.32 4.40
C GLN A 66 -15.59 -21.33 5.20
N LYS A 67 -14.25 -21.47 5.20
CA LYS A 67 -13.36 -20.51 5.86
C LYS A 67 -13.48 -19.11 5.26
N LEU A 68 -13.55 -18.99 3.93
CA LEU A 68 -13.73 -17.71 3.25
C LEU A 68 -15.08 -17.07 3.61
N GLU A 69 -16.16 -17.84 3.56
CA GLU A 69 -17.51 -17.37 3.92
C GLU A 69 -17.58 -16.88 5.37
N THR A 70 -17.04 -17.64 6.32
CA THR A 70 -16.94 -17.24 7.72
C THR A 70 -16.16 -15.93 7.86
N GLN A 71 -15.05 -15.80 7.15
CA GLN A 71 -14.24 -14.59 7.24
C GLN A 71 -14.93 -13.38 6.59
N VAL A 72 -15.64 -13.56 5.47
CA VAL A 72 -16.44 -12.49 4.86
C VAL A 72 -17.50 -11.99 5.84
N GLN A 73 -18.21 -12.90 6.52
CA GLN A 73 -19.21 -12.53 7.54
C GLN A 73 -18.58 -11.77 8.72
N ALA A 74 -17.41 -12.22 9.20
CA ALA A 74 -16.70 -11.56 10.29
C ALA A 74 -16.22 -10.13 9.92
N MET A 75 -15.92 -9.91 8.65
CA MET A 75 -15.45 -8.61 8.13
C MET A 75 -16.58 -7.68 7.67
N GLN A 76 -17.82 -8.14 7.74
CA GLN A 76 -18.97 -7.32 7.38
C GLN A 76 -19.03 -6.07 8.26
N GLY A 77 -19.11 -4.88 7.63
CA GLY A 77 -19.14 -3.60 8.32
C GLY A 77 -17.78 -3.09 8.80
N TRP A 78 -16.69 -3.76 8.48
CA TRP A 78 -15.37 -3.21 8.79
C TRP A 78 -15.14 -1.90 8.03
N PRO A 79 -14.53 -0.90 8.69
CA PRO A 79 -14.39 0.43 8.12
C PRO A 79 -13.20 0.52 7.15
N ILE A 80 -13.26 -0.21 6.03
CA ILE A 80 -12.24 -0.21 4.98
C ILE A 80 -12.84 0.33 3.69
N THR A 81 -12.18 1.30 3.08
CA THR A 81 -12.52 1.79 1.75
C THR A 81 -11.33 1.60 0.81
N PHE A 82 -11.55 0.90 -0.32
CA PHE A 82 -10.58 0.81 -1.40
C PHE A 82 -10.92 1.79 -2.52
N LYS A 83 -9.92 2.55 -2.97
CA LYS A 83 -9.96 3.36 -4.20
C LYS A 83 -9.00 2.74 -5.20
N ASP A 84 -9.49 2.34 -6.36
CA ASP A 84 -8.74 1.75 -7.45
C ASP A 84 -8.84 2.61 -8.73
N ASP A 85 -8.07 3.64 -8.80
CA ASP A 85 -8.04 4.51 -9.96
C ASP A 85 -6.59 4.64 -10.44
N SER A 86 -6.26 3.89 -11.49
CA SER A 86 -4.92 3.86 -12.07
C SER A 86 -4.50 5.20 -12.73
N THR A 87 -5.45 6.11 -12.93
CA THR A 87 -5.20 7.46 -13.46
C THR A 87 -5.18 8.53 -12.37
N SER A 88 -5.06 8.12 -11.12
CA SER A 88 -5.14 9.03 -9.98
C SER A 88 -4.06 10.11 -10.02
N THR A 89 -4.53 11.33 -9.91
CA THR A 89 -3.70 12.49 -9.62
C THR A 89 -3.64 12.75 -8.11
N LEU A 90 -2.67 13.53 -7.68
CA LEU A 90 -2.58 13.98 -6.29
C LEU A 90 -3.86 14.70 -5.87
N GLN A 91 -4.42 15.55 -6.72
CA GLN A 91 -5.68 16.25 -6.47
C GLN A 91 -6.87 15.28 -6.33
N GLY A 92 -6.92 14.25 -7.18
CA GLY A 92 -7.94 13.20 -7.10
C GLY A 92 -7.86 12.38 -5.81
N LEU A 93 -6.64 12.13 -5.32
CA LEU A 93 -6.42 11.50 -4.01
C LEU A 93 -6.89 12.40 -2.87
N GLN A 94 -6.53 13.69 -2.89
CA GLN A 94 -6.97 14.67 -1.88
C GLN A 94 -8.50 14.78 -1.82
N ALA A 95 -9.17 14.87 -2.97
CA ALA A 95 -10.64 14.92 -3.05
C ALA A 95 -11.30 13.65 -2.48
N PHE A 96 -10.74 12.49 -2.77
CA PHE A 96 -11.20 11.21 -2.20
C PHE A 96 -11.06 11.19 -0.68
N LEU A 97 -9.89 11.57 -0.15
CA LEU A 97 -9.63 11.58 1.29
C LEU A 97 -10.49 12.61 2.03
N ALA A 98 -10.71 13.78 1.44
CA ALA A 98 -11.63 14.79 1.97
C ALA A 98 -13.07 14.25 2.11
N LYS A 99 -13.55 13.50 1.08
CA LYS A 99 -14.83 12.80 1.16
C LYS A 99 -14.86 11.77 2.29
N GLN A 100 -13.79 10.95 2.40
CA GLN A 100 -13.72 9.94 3.46
C GLN A 100 -13.74 10.53 4.86
N ARG A 101 -13.13 11.72 5.05
CA ARG A 101 -13.15 12.43 6.34
C ARG A 101 -14.56 12.90 6.73
N LEU A 102 -15.40 13.26 5.77
CA LEU A 102 -16.81 13.63 6.06
C LEU A 102 -17.63 12.45 6.61
N GLU A 103 -17.21 11.23 6.31
CA GLU A 103 -17.88 10.01 6.77
C GLU A 103 -17.37 9.54 8.15
N GLY A 104 -16.28 10.13 8.66
CA GLY A 104 -15.68 9.83 9.97
C GLY A 104 -14.17 10.01 9.99
N GLU A 105 -13.60 9.94 11.20
CA GLU A 105 -12.14 10.03 11.40
C GLU A 105 -11.42 8.86 10.74
N LEU A 106 -10.27 9.15 10.12
CA LEU A 106 -9.40 8.15 9.51
C LEU A 106 -8.28 7.79 10.49
N GLY A 107 -8.02 6.49 10.69
CA GLY A 107 -6.87 6.01 11.46
C GLY A 107 -5.67 5.69 10.59
N LEU A 108 -5.91 5.18 9.36
CA LEU A 108 -4.86 4.83 8.41
C LEU A 108 -5.24 5.19 6.98
N ILE A 109 -4.31 5.81 6.28
CA ILE A 109 -4.36 6.01 4.83
C ILE A 109 -3.20 5.23 4.22
N VAL A 110 -3.49 4.38 3.22
CA VAL A 110 -2.48 3.67 2.43
C VAL A 110 -2.47 4.18 1.01
N VAL A 111 -1.28 4.44 0.45
CA VAL A 111 -1.08 4.83 -0.95
C VAL A 111 -0.13 3.84 -1.61
N ASP A 112 -0.62 3.00 -2.51
CA ASP A 112 0.13 1.91 -3.15
C ASP A 112 0.18 2.10 -4.67
N TYR A 113 1.24 2.65 -5.23
CA TYR A 113 2.45 3.23 -4.65
C TYR A 113 2.72 4.64 -5.21
N LEU A 114 3.50 5.44 -4.50
CA LEU A 114 3.74 6.87 -4.76
C LEU A 114 4.07 7.20 -6.22
N GLN A 115 4.91 6.39 -6.85
CA GLN A 115 5.38 6.63 -8.23
C GLN A 115 4.29 6.40 -9.29
N LEU A 116 3.06 6.06 -8.94
CA LEU A 116 1.93 6.02 -9.88
C LEU A 116 1.03 7.26 -9.78
N LEU A 117 1.18 8.08 -8.72
CA LEU A 117 0.50 9.37 -8.64
C LEU A 117 1.09 10.35 -9.66
N GLY A 118 0.21 11.05 -10.36
CA GLY A 118 0.56 12.13 -11.27
C GLY A 118 0.29 13.51 -10.65
N VAL A 119 1.09 14.49 -11.05
CA VAL A 119 0.84 15.91 -10.76
C VAL A 119 0.89 16.65 -12.11
N PRO A 120 -0.27 16.88 -12.75
CA PRO A 120 -0.31 17.56 -14.05
C PRO A 120 0.36 18.94 -14.00
N GLY A 121 1.13 19.26 -15.06
CA GLY A 121 1.79 20.56 -15.21
C GLY A 121 3.16 20.69 -14.54
N MET A 122 3.74 19.57 -14.05
CA MET A 122 5.12 19.56 -13.56
C MET A 122 6.09 19.02 -14.62
N ASP A 123 7.25 19.66 -14.75
CA ASP A 123 8.25 19.34 -15.77
C ASP A 123 9.23 18.23 -15.34
N SER A 124 9.29 17.93 -14.06
CA SER A 124 10.24 16.98 -13.48
C SER A 124 9.58 15.97 -12.57
N ARG A 125 9.85 14.67 -12.82
CA ARG A 125 9.38 13.59 -11.97
C ARG A 125 9.85 13.73 -10.51
N GLN A 126 11.05 14.23 -10.30
CA GLN A 126 11.58 14.47 -8.96
C GLN A 126 10.77 15.55 -8.22
N GLN A 127 10.35 16.61 -8.92
CA GLN A 127 9.50 17.67 -8.34
C GLN A 127 8.10 17.12 -8.01
N GLU A 128 7.51 16.29 -8.89
CA GLU A 128 6.24 15.62 -8.62
C GLU A 128 6.30 14.80 -7.34
N ILE A 129 7.31 13.92 -7.21
CA ILE A 129 7.48 13.06 -6.02
C ILE A 129 7.71 13.91 -4.76
N SER A 130 8.44 15.00 -4.87
CA SER A 130 8.65 15.92 -3.74
C SER A 130 7.36 16.59 -3.29
N LEU A 131 6.52 17.02 -4.24
CA LEU A 131 5.21 17.58 -3.91
C LEU A 131 4.28 16.54 -3.32
N ILE A 132 4.24 15.32 -3.89
CA ILE A 132 3.43 14.21 -3.38
C ILE A 132 3.83 13.89 -1.93
N SER A 133 5.12 13.70 -1.66
CA SER A 133 5.64 13.37 -0.35
C SER A 133 5.23 14.41 0.70
N ARG A 134 5.51 15.69 0.42
CA ARG A 134 5.13 16.82 1.29
C ARG A 134 3.62 16.88 1.53
N THR A 135 2.82 16.70 0.47
CA THR A 135 1.34 16.73 0.58
C THR A 135 0.83 15.60 1.45
N LEU A 136 1.38 14.38 1.32
CA LEU A 136 0.99 13.26 2.17
C LEU A 136 1.35 13.48 3.64
N LYS A 137 2.49 14.14 3.92
CA LYS A 137 2.84 14.56 5.29
C LYS A 137 1.85 15.58 5.84
N GLN A 138 1.44 16.57 5.03
CA GLN A 138 0.43 17.55 5.41
C GLN A 138 -0.92 16.89 5.69
N ILE A 139 -1.37 15.97 4.83
CA ILE A 139 -2.59 15.19 5.03
C ILE A 139 -2.56 14.43 6.37
N ALA A 140 -1.44 13.78 6.70
CA ALA A 140 -1.29 13.07 7.96
C ALA A 140 -1.50 13.99 9.18
N LEU A 141 -0.93 15.20 9.12
CA LEU A 141 -1.06 16.20 10.18
C LEU A 141 -2.47 16.80 10.26
N GLU A 142 -3.05 17.18 9.12
CA GLU A 142 -4.38 17.81 9.05
C GLU A 142 -5.53 16.86 9.43
N MET A 143 -5.36 15.57 9.10
CA MET A 143 -6.38 14.55 9.39
C MET A 143 -6.12 13.81 10.70
N ASP A 144 -5.02 14.11 11.40
CA ASP A 144 -4.58 13.43 12.61
C ASP A 144 -4.58 11.90 12.45
N CYS A 145 -3.98 11.42 11.36
CA CYS A 145 -3.96 9.99 11.01
C CYS A 145 -2.60 9.52 10.49
N SER A 146 -2.39 8.21 10.52
CA SER A 146 -1.19 7.62 9.93
C SER A 146 -1.31 7.51 8.41
N VAL A 147 -0.25 7.91 7.68
CA VAL A 147 -0.15 7.70 6.23
C VAL A 147 0.96 6.70 5.94
N LEU A 148 0.59 5.55 5.37
CA LEU A 148 1.51 4.53 4.87
C LEU A 148 1.67 4.70 3.35
N ALA A 149 2.72 5.40 2.96
CA ALA A 149 3.07 5.57 1.55
C ALA A 149 4.01 4.43 1.11
N LEU A 150 3.63 3.70 0.07
CA LEU A 150 4.47 2.65 -0.51
C LEU A 150 5.38 3.26 -1.58
N SER A 151 6.63 2.83 -1.62
CA SER A 151 7.63 3.31 -2.58
C SER A 151 8.40 2.17 -3.21
N GLN A 152 8.74 2.32 -4.48
CA GLN A 152 9.59 1.35 -5.18
C GLN A 152 11.06 1.77 -5.08
N LEU A 153 11.94 0.81 -4.71
CA LEU A 153 13.38 1.04 -4.67
C LEU A 153 14.00 1.01 -6.07
N ASN A 154 15.15 1.67 -6.22
CA ASN A 154 15.90 1.77 -7.48
C ASN A 154 16.32 0.37 -7.97
N ARG A 155 16.32 0.18 -9.32
CA ARG A 155 16.77 -1.06 -9.97
C ARG A 155 18.24 -1.37 -9.75
N ALA A 156 19.08 -0.35 -9.56
CA ALA A 156 20.50 -0.52 -9.31
C ALA A 156 20.81 -1.40 -8.08
N LEU A 157 19.87 -1.50 -7.13
CA LEU A 157 19.98 -2.39 -5.98
C LEU A 157 20.06 -3.87 -6.36
N GLU A 158 19.49 -4.30 -7.50
CA GLU A 158 19.50 -5.71 -7.94
C GLU A 158 20.90 -6.23 -8.27
N SER A 159 21.77 -5.33 -8.74
CA SER A 159 23.17 -5.63 -9.06
C SER A 159 24.12 -5.36 -7.89
N ALA A 160 23.66 -4.67 -6.84
CA ALA A 160 24.54 -4.20 -5.77
C ALA A 160 24.85 -5.26 -4.70
N ASN A 161 24.20 -6.43 -4.73
CA ASN A 161 24.35 -7.55 -3.78
C ASN A 161 24.52 -7.10 -2.30
N ARG A 162 23.72 -6.16 -1.86
CA ARG A 162 23.69 -5.58 -0.51
C ARG A 162 22.27 -5.32 -0.07
N ASN A 163 22.09 -5.10 1.23
CA ASN A 163 20.82 -4.66 1.78
C ASN A 163 20.43 -3.26 1.25
N PRO A 164 19.13 -2.96 1.12
CA PRO A 164 18.65 -1.64 0.74
C PRO A 164 19.03 -0.59 1.76
N MET A 165 19.29 0.62 1.28
CA MET A 165 19.60 1.81 2.07
C MET A 165 18.65 2.94 1.71
N LEU A 166 18.56 4.00 2.53
CA LEU A 166 17.71 5.17 2.25
C LEU A 166 18.00 5.80 0.89
N SER A 167 19.26 5.84 0.48
CA SER A 167 19.68 6.33 -0.84
C SER A 167 19.15 5.52 -2.04
N ASP A 168 18.61 4.32 -1.80
CA ASP A 168 17.97 3.52 -2.84
C ASP A 168 16.50 3.89 -3.07
N LEU A 169 15.94 4.79 -2.27
CA LEU A 169 14.65 5.40 -2.53
C LEU A 169 14.77 6.21 -3.84
N ARG A 170 14.10 5.76 -4.88
CA ARG A 170 14.19 6.36 -6.22
C ARG A 170 13.57 7.76 -6.24
N GLU A 171 14.29 8.74 -6.84
CA GLU A 171 13.81 10.10 -7.12
C GLU A 171 13.46 10.95 -5.87
N SER A 172 14.07 10.67 -4.67
CA SER A 172 13.41 11.12 -3.46
C SER A 172 14.29 11.42 -2.25
N GLY A 173 15.23 12.33 -2.36
CA GLY A 173 15.75 13.00 -1.15
C GLY A 173 14.63 13.62 -0.31
N SER A 174 13.51 14.00 -0.93
CA SER A 174 12.32 14.54 -0.26
C SER A 174 11.54 13.50 0.54
N ILE A 175 11.37 12.26 0.04
CA ILE A 175 10.70 11.20 0.81
C ILE A 175 11.43 10.91 2.11
N GLU A 176 12.77 10.91 2.08
CA GLU A 176 13.59 10.72 3.27
C GLU A 176 13.41 11.85 4.29
N GLN A 177 13.28 13.11 3.80
CA GLN A 177 13.09 14.28 4.65
C GLN A 177 11.69 14.39 5.26
N ASP A 178 10.65 14.00 4.50
CA ASP A 178 9.25 14.13 4.91
C ASP A 178 8.79 12.94 5.78
N ALA A 179 9.42 11.77 5.64
CA ALA A 179 8.99 10.56 6.33
C ALA A 179 9.46 10.53 7.80
N ASP A 180 8.55 10.26 8.72
CA ASP A 180 8.89 10.02 10.14
C ASP A 180 9.56 8.65 10.34
N CYS A 181 9.22 7.68 9.49
CA CYS A 181 9.75 6.32 9.53
C CYS A 181 9.84 5.75 8.11
N VAL A 182 10.95 5.07 7.81
CA VAL A 182 11.16 4.35 6.56
C VAL A 182 11.43 2.89 6.85
N LEU A 183 10.56 2.01 6.37
CA LEU A 183 10.71 0.57 6.43
C LEU A 183 11.24 0.07 5.08
N LEU A 184 12.43 -0.51 5.08
CA LEU A 184 13.06 -1.09 3.90
C LEU A 184 12.89 -2.60 3.95
N MET A 185 12.09 -3.16 3.01
CA MET A 185 11.92 -4.61 2.91
C MET A 185 12.93 -5.20 1.94
N HIS A 186 13.56 -6.26 2.37
CA HIS A 186 14.50 -7.04 1.57
C HIS A 186 14.18 -8.54 1.69
N ARG A 187 14.41 -9.28 0.60
CA ARG A 187 14.42 -10.74 0.60
C ARG A 187 15.79 -11.17 0.14
N GLU A 188 16.53 -11.87 0.98
CA GLU A 188 17.76 -12.53 0.58
C GLU A 188 17.44 -13.52 -0.54
N LYS A 189 18.27 -13.56 -1.57
CA LYS A 189 18.20 -14.63 -2.56
C LYS A 189 18.61 -15.91 -1.83
N GLU A 190 17.72 -16.91 -1.78
CA GLU A 190 18.13 -18.24 -1.37
C GLU A 190 19.31 -18.64 -2.26
N VAL A 191 20.46 -18.81 -1.64
CA VAL A 191 21.58 -19.50 -2.29
C VAL A 191 21.12 -20.94 -2.34
N ASP A 192 20.77 -21.42 -3.56
CA ASP A 192 20.43 -22.83 -3.77
C ASP A 192 21.61 -23.65 -3.23
N PRO A 193 21.43 -24.45 -2.20
CA PRO A 193 22.53 -25.30 -1.73
C PRO A 193 22.77 -26.37 -2.78
N THR A 194 23.76 -26.10 -3.68
CA THR A 194 24.29 -27.10 -4.64
C THR A 194 24.86 -28.29 -3.91
#